data_03b3f4da16acf87a3524bd688359b246
#
_entry.id   03b3f4da16acf87a3524bd688359b246
#
_cell.length_a   1.000
_cell.length_b   1.000
_cell.length_c   1.000
_cell.angle_alpha   90.00
_cell.angle_beta   90.00
_cell.angle_gamma   90.00
#
_symmetry.space_group_name_H-M   'P 1'
#
loop_
_entity.id
_entity.type
_entity.pdbx_description
1 polymer ?
#
loop_
_entity_poly.entity_id
_entity_poly.type
_entity_poly.pdbx_seq_one_letter_code
_entity_poly.pdbx_strand_id
1 'polypeptide(L)' 'MPFIDTKTTVKVTDEKREELKNLLGKAIELIPGKTEKWLMLNFRDGERLYFHGDNDMPICYSEVKIFCP' A
#
# COMPACT_ATOMS: atom_id res chain seq x y z
N MET A 1 10.64 -11.70 0.88
CA MET A 1 9.38 -11.35 0.17
C MET A 1 8.78 -10.10 0.81
N PRO A 2 8.85 -8.95 0.15
CA PRO A 2 8.23 -7.75 0.71
C PRO A 2 6.72 -7.78 0.60
N PHE A 3 6.06 -7.21 1.59
CA PHE A 3 4.61 -7.12 1.64
C PHE A 3 4.22 -5.70 2.05
N ILE A 4 3.37 -5.06 1.26
CA ILE A 4 2.85 -3.73 1.55
C ILE A 4 1.34 -3.82 1.68
N ASP A 5 0.83 -3.48 2.86
CA ASP A 5 -0.60 -3.47 3.15
C ASP A 5 -1.04 -2.01 3.34
N THR A 6 -1.99 -1.57 2.53
CA THR A 6 -2.49 -0.20 2.55
C THR A 6 -3.98 -0.19 2.91
N LYS A 7 -4.33 0.60 3.92
CA LYS A 7 -5.72 0.81 4.35
C LYS A 7 -6.07 2.28 4.12
N THR A 8 -7.23 2.54 3.55
CA THR A 8 -7.68 3.90 3.32
C THR A 8 -9.19 4.02 3.52
N THR A 9 -9.64 5.19 3.94
CA THR A 9 -11.06 5.49 4.09
C THR A 9 -11.72 5.80 2.74
N VAL A 10 -10.93 6.15 1.74
CA VAL A 10 -11.41 6.53 0.41
C VAL A 10 -11.50 5.30 -0.48
N LYS A 11 -12.56 5.21 -1.28
CA LYS A 11 -12.65 4.15 -2.29
C LYS A 11 -11.63 4.38 -3.38
N VAL A 12 -10.89 3.32 -3.70
CA VAL A 12 -9.86 3.36 -4.74
C VAL A 12 -10.39 2.61 -5.97
N THR A 13 -10.40 3.29 -7.13
CA THR A 13 -10.83 2.68 -8.37
C THR A 13 -9.81 1.63 -8.83
N ASP A 14 -10.25 0.72 -9.72
CA ASP A 14 -9.35 -0.29 -10.27
C ASP A 14 -8.18 0.35 -11.01
N GLU A 15 -8.43 1.45 -11.73
CA GLU A 15 -7.37 2.20 -12.42
C GLU A 15 -6.34 2.75 -11.46
N LYS A 16 -6.79 3.34 -10.35
CA LYS A 16 -5.90 3.89 -9.34
C LYS A 16 -5.09 2.79 -8.66
N ARG A 17 -5.70 1.64 -8.40
CA ARG A 17 -4.98 0.49 -7.85
C ARG A 17 -3.86 0.03 -8.77
N GLU A 18 -4.13 -0.02 -10.08
CA GLU A 18 -3.12 -0.40 -11.06
C GLU A 18 -1.97 0.61 -11.09
N GLU A 19 -2.27 1.91 -11.04
CA GLU A 19 -1.25 2.95 -10.96
C GLU A 19 -0.37 2.77 -9.72
N LEU A 20 -1.00 2.57 -8.56
CA LEU A 20 -0.29 2.40 -7.30
C LEU A 20 0.55 1.13 -7.33
N LYS A 21 0.03 0.05 -7.88
CA LYS A 21 0.78 -1.20 -8.04
C LYS A 21 2.05 -0.97 -8.85
N ASN A 22 1.93 -0.27 -9.97
CA ASN A 22 3.07 0.00 -10.84
C ASN A 22 4.12 0.89 -10.16
N LEU A 23 3.66 1.92 -9.45
CA LEU A 23 4.55 2.82 -8.73
C LEU A 23 5.30 2.11 -7.60
N LEU A 24 4.58 1.30 -6.83
CA LEU A 24 5.17 0.55 -5.72
C LEU A 24 6.11 -0.54 -6.23
N GLY A 25 5.79 -1.17 -7.36
CA GLY A 25 6.67 -2.14 -7.98
C GLY A 25 8.00 -1.54 -8.41
N LYS A 26 7.97 -0.31 -8.93
CA LYS A 26 9.19 0.42 -9.27
C LYS A 26 9.95 0.86 -8.03
N ALA A 27 9.23 1.32 -7.02
CA ALA A 27 9.84 1.80 -5.79
C ALA A 27 10.59 0.70 -5.05
N ILE A 28 10.04 -0.52 -5.03
CA ILE A 28 10.68 -1.63 -4.31
C ILE A 28 12.03 -2.00 -4.91
N GLU A 29 12.22 -1.73 -6.19
CA GLU A 29 13.49 -2.03 -6.88
C GLU A 29 14.64 -1.14 -6.41
N LEU A 30 14.33 -0.04 -5.71
CA LEU A 30 15.35 0.80 -5.09
C LEU A 30 16.06 0.09 -3.93
N ILE A 31 15.44 -0.94 -3.38
CA ILE A 31 16.05 -1.76 -2.33
C ILE A 31 16.85 -2.88 -3.01
N PRO A 32 18.18 -2.98 -2.77
CA PRO A 32 18.98 -4.00 -3.41
C PRO A 32 18.44 -5.41 -3.17
N GLY A 33 18.34 -6.19 -4.22
CA GLY A 33 17.86 -7.57 -4.16
C GLY A 33 16.34 -7.72 -4.10
N LYS A 34 15.59 -6.62 -4.15
CA LYS A 34 14.13 -6.66 -4.17
C LYS A 34 13.61 -6.34 -5.57
N THR A 35 12.62 -7.11 -6.01
CA THR A 35 11.99 -6.90 -7.32
C THR A 35 10.48 -7.03 -7.20
N GLU A 36 9.77 -6.46 -8.15
CA GLU A 36 8.32 -6.55 -8.22
C GLU A 36 7.82 -8.00 -8.26
N LYS A 37 8.60 -8.89 -8.83
CA LYS A 37 8.25 -10.31 -8.94
C LYS A 37 7.89 -10.94 -7.60
N TRP A 38 8.54 -10.50 -6.52
CA TRP A 38 8.32 -11.03 -5.18
C TRP A 38 7.54 -10.10 -4.27
N LEU A 39 7.07 -8.97 -4.81
CA LEU A 39 6.32 -7.98 -4.04
C LEU A 39 4.87 -8.42 -3.91
N MET A 40 4.38 -8.46 -2.68
CA MET A 40 2.98 -8.69 -2.40
C MET A 40 2.32 -7.39 -1.96
N LEU A 41 1.23 -7.02 -2.61
CA LEU A 41 0.50 -5.79 -2.31
C LEU A 41 -0.92 -6.13 -1.89
N ASN A 42 -1.43 -5.40 -0.89
CA ASN A 42 -2.81 -5.49 -0.48
C ASN A 42 -3.38 -4.09 -0.32
N PHE A 43 -4.56 -3.86 -0.89
CA PHE A 43 -5.25 -2.58 -0.78
C PHE A 43 -6.61 -2.82 -0.13
N ARG A 44 -6.85 -2.14 0.98
CA ARG A 44 -8.14 -2.17 1.68
C ARG A 44 -8.72 -0.78 1.64
N ASP A 45 -9.69 -0.56 0.77
CA ASP A 45 -10.37 0.72 0.66
C ASP A 45 -11.70 0.70 1.42
N GLY A 46 -12.28 1.88 1.62
CA GLY A 46 -13.55 2.00 2.34
C GLY A 46 -13.46 1.64 3.81
N GLU A 47 -12.28 1.65 4.39
CA GLU A 47 -12.07 1.32 5.80
C GLU A 47 -12.56 2.46 6.70
N ARG A 48 -12.92 2.13 7.92
CA ARG A 48 -13.34 3.12 8.92
C ARG A 48 -12.17 3.42 9.84
N LEU A 49 -11.42 4.48 9.50
CA LEU A 49 -10.24 4.88 10.25
C LEU A 49 -10.48 6.22 10.94
N TYR A 50 -9.92 6.38 12.12
CA TYR A 50 -9.97 7.62 12.88
C TYR A 50 -8.54 8.09 13.14
N PHE A 51 -8.32 9.37 12.95
CA PHE A 51 -7.05 10.01 13.26
C PHE A 51 -7.34 11.24 14.10
N HIS A 52 -6.72 11.37 15.27
CA HIS A 52 -7.03 12.38 16.26
C HIS A 52 -8.49 12.36 16.70
N GLY A 53 -9.13 11.17 16.73
CA GLY A 53 -10.52 11.04 17.08
C GLY A 53 -11.50 11.51 16.02
N ASP A 54 -11.01 11.75 14.79
CA ASP A 54 -11.77 12.35 13.71
C ASP A 54 -11.63 11.49 12.45
N ASN A 55 -12.72 11.38 11.68
CA ASN A 55 -12.74 10.69 10.40
C ASN A 55 -13.25 11.53 9.25
N ASP A 56 -13.33 12.86 9.44
CA ASP A 56 -13.85 13.77 8.42
C ASP A 56 -12.92 13.94 7.23
N MET A 57 -11.63 13.69 7.43
CA MET A 57 -10.63 13.79 6.38
C MET A 57 -10.23 12.41 5.85
N PRO A 58 -9.82 12.32 4.58
CA PRO A 58 -9.30 11.06 4.04
C PRO A 58 -8.08 10.61 4.84
N ILE A 59 -8.08 9.32 5.20
CA ILE A 59 -7.01 8.71 5.99
C ILE A 59 -6.44 7.54 5.21
N CYS A 60 -5.12 7.45 5.18
CA CYS A 60 -4.41 6.34 4.56
C CYS A 60 -3.31 5.86 5.49
N TYR A 61 -3.22 4.56 5.66
CA TYR A 61 -2.18 3.92 6.48
C TYR A 61 -1.57 2.78 5.69
N SER A 62 -0.25 2.76 5.62
CA SER A 62 0.48 1.69 4.92
C SER A 62 1.49 1.04 5.85
N GLU A 63 1.51 -0.28 5.84
CA GLU A 63 2.54 -1.07 6.52
C GLU A 63 3.42 -1.72 5.47
N VAL A 64 4.73 -1.63 5.68
CA VAL A 64 5.71 -2.27 4.80
C VAL A 64 6.47 -3.30 5.62
N LYS A 65 6.38 -4.57 5.20
CA LYS A 65 7.10 -5.66 5.83
C LYS A 65 8.08 -6.22 4.82
N ILE A 66 9.36 -6.30 5.21
CA ILE A 66 10.41 -6.84 4.37
C ILE A 66 11.01 -8.04 5.09
N PHE A 67 10.91 -9.18 4.44
CA PHE A 67 11.48 -10.40 4.98
C PHE A 67 12.84 -10.62 4.32
N CYS A 68 13.89 -10.70 5.13
CA CYS A 68 15.23 -11.02 4.66
C CYS A 68 15.45 -12.52 4.80
N PRO A 69 15.99 -13.19 3.75
CA PRO A 69 16.32 -14.60 3.85
C PRO A 69 17.47 -14.85 4.81
#